data_a7892dfb3a8c4c8c22a17cfe9ccb2c8f
#
_entry.id   a7892dfb3a8c4c8c22a17cfe9ccb2c8f
#
_cell.length_a   1.000
_cell.length_b   1.000
_cell.length_c   1.000
_cell.angle_alpha   90.00
_cell.angle_beta   90.00
_cell.angle_gamma   90.00
#
_symmetry.space_group_name_H-M   'P 1'
#
loop_
_entity.id
_entity.type
_entity.pdbx_description
1 polymer ?
#
loop_
_entity_poly.entity_id
_entity_poly.type
_entity_poly.pdbx_seq_one_letter_code
_entity_poly.pdbx_strand_id
1 'polypeptide(L)'
;MKLTEPAYFVLAALIDGPRHGYDIAAQATELSGERVKLSAGTLYGVLDRLREQDLIELDSEETVNGRLRRYYKITGAGETAARDEATRMSSAAKVVTAQFKSVTA
;
A
#
# COMPACT_ATOMS: atom_id res chain seq x y z
N MET A 1 -8.36 10.11 6.49
CA MET A 1 -7.03 9.66 6.97
C MET A 1 -6.04 9.73 5.84
N LYS A 2 -4.88 10.32 6.11
CA LYS A 2 -3.84 10.43 5.11
C LYS A 2 -2.87 9.25 5.24
N LEU A 3 -2.67 8.52 4.16
CA LEU A 3 -1.72 7.42 4.12
C LEU A 3 -0.31 7.92 3.81
N THR A 4 0.68 7.32 4.45
CA THR A 4 2.07 7.52 4.03
C THR A 4 2.28 6.82 2.67
N GLU A 5 3.31 7.21 1.93
CA GLU A 5 3.61 6.55 0.65
C GLU A 5 3.85 5.04 0.83
N PRO A 6 4.65 4.58 1.81
CA PRO A 6 4.78 3.14 2.04
C PRO A 6 3.45 2.44 2.33
N ALA A 7 2.61 3.00 3.18
CA ALA A 7 1.30 2.41 3.50
C ALA A 7 0.40 2.34 2.26
N TYR A 8 0.40 3.38 1.44
CA TYR A 8 -0.36 3.41 0.20
C TYR A 8 0.03 2.26 -0.73
N PHE A 9 1.33 2.04 -0.93
CA PHE A 9 1.79 0.98 -1.83
C PHE A 9 1.68 -0.41 -1.22
N VAL A 10 1.70 -0.55 0.10
CA VAL A 10 1.38 -1.82 0.76
C VAL A 10 -0.09 -2.18 0.51
N LEU A 11 -1.01 -1.23 0.65
CA LEU A 11 -2.41 -1.47 0.33
C LEU A 11 -2.58 -1.81 -1.15
N ALA A 12 -1.91 -1.08 -2.03
CA ALA A 12 -1.96 -1.34 -3.47
C ALA A 12 -1.51 -2.77 -3.79
N ALA A 13 -0.49 -3.26 -3.10
CA ALA A 13 0.03 -4.61 -3.30
C ALA A 13 -0.97 -5.71 -2.94
N LEU A 14 -1.98 -5.39 -2.13
CA LEU A 14 -2.97 -6.36 -1.65
C LEU A 14 -4.30 -6.29 -2.38
N ILE A 15 -4.47 -5.36 -3.32
CA ILE A 15 -5.75 -5.19 -4.03
C ILE A 15 -6.14 -6.43 -4.83
N ASP A 16 -5.18 -7.09 -5.44
CA ASP A 16 -5.42 -8.26 -6.29
C ASP A 16 -5.44 -9.60 -5.53
N GLY A 17 -5.26 -9.59 -4.22
CA GLY A 17 -5.37 -10.78 -3.41
C GLY A 17 -4.38 -10.83 -2.25
N PRO A 18 -4.50 -11.85 -1.38
CA PRO A 18 -3.62 -11.98 -0.23
C PRO A 18 -2.16 -12.22 -0.62
N ARG A 19 -1.25 -11.69 0.20
CA ARG A 19 0.19 -11.87 0.03
C ARG A 19 0.89 -11.97 1.39
N HIS A 20 2.02 -12.67 1.44
CA HIS A 20 2.87 -12.69 2.62
C HIS A 20 3.86 -11.51 2.60
N GLY A 21 4.56 -11.29 3.72
CA GLY A 21 5.39 -10.09 3.91
C GLY A 21 6.41 -9.83 2.82
N TYR A 22 7.21 -10.85 2.43
CA TYR A 22 8.20 -10.68 1.37
C TYR A 22 7.57 -10.26 0.04
N ASP A 23 6.44 -10.88 -0.29
CA ASP A 23 5.74 -10.61 -1.53
C ASP A 23 5.13 -9.21 -1.51
N ILE A 24 4.58 -8.80 -0.38
CA ILE A 24 4.07 -7.43 -0.20
C ILE A 24 5.17 -6.41 -0.46
N ALA A 25 6.34 -6.62 0.16
CA ALA A 25 7.47 -5.70 0.00
C ALA A 25 7.94 -5.63 -1.45
N ALA A 26 8.06 -6.78 -2.12
CA ALA A 26 8.47 -6.83 -3.52
C ALA A 26 7.47 -6.12 -4.43
N GLN A 27 6.18 -6.34 -4.22
CA GLN A 27 5.13 -5.70 -5.01
C GLN A 27 5.06 -4.19 -4.75
N ALA A 28 5.20 -3.76 -3.50
CA ALA A 28 5.21 -2.34 -3.19
C ALA A 28 6.37 -1.62 -3.88
N THR A 29 7.53 -2.26 -3.91
CA THR A 29 8.70 -1.71 -4.61
C THR A 29 8.43 -1.60 -6.11
N GLU A 30 7.92 -2.65 -6.72
CA GLU A 30 7.61 -2.65 -8.15
C GLU A 30 6.54 -1.63 -8.52
N LEU A 31 5.43 -1.62 -7.80
CA LEU A 31 4.30 -0.72 -8.07
C LEU A 31 4.68 0.76 -7.90
N SER A 32 5.62 1.04 -6.99
CA SER A 32 6.07 2.42 -6.75
C SER A 32 7.16 2.89 -7.70
N GLY A 33 7.57 2.08 -8.66
CA GLY A 33 8.70 2.39 -9.54
C GLY A 33 10.00 2.48 -8.73
N GLU A 34 10.16 1.61 -7.77
CA GLU A 34 11.30 1.51 -6.85
C GLU A 34 11.47 2.69 -5.89
N ARG A 35 10.45 3.53 -5.74
CA ARG A 35 10.47 4.63 -4.76
C ARG A 35 10.35 4.11 -3.34
N VAL A 36 9.56 3.07 -3.14
CA VAL A 36 9.32 2.47 -1.83
C VAL A 36 10.15 1.20 -1.71
N LYS A 37 11.08 1.20 -0.75
CA LYS A 37 11.91 0.03 -0.43
C LYS A 37 11.75 -0.24 1.07
N LEU A 38 11.25 -1.42 1.39
CA LEU A 38 10.90 -1.78 2.76
C LEU A 38 11.84 -2.84 3.30
N SER A 39 12.62 -2.48 4.32
CA SER A 39 13.33 -3.47 5.13
C SER A 39 12.30 -4.27 5.93
N ALA A 40 12.69 -5.44 6.43
CA ALA A 40 11.78 -6.29 7.19
C ALA A 40 11.17 -5.54 8.38
N GLY A 41 11.97 -4.81 9.16
CA GLY A 41 11.47 -4.06 10.30
C GLY A 41 10.47 -2.97 9.92
N THR A 42 10.78 -2.21 8.88
CA THR A 42 9.89 -1.16 8.39
C THR A 42 8.59 -1.74 7.87
N LEU A 43 8.68 -2.83 7.10
CA LEU A 43 7.51 -3.53 6.57
C LEU A 43 6.56 -3.96 7.69
N TYR A 44 7.07 -4.65 8.69
CA TYR A 44 6.21 -5.13 9.78
C TYR A 44 5.64 -4.00 10.61
N GLY A 45 6.37 -2.89 10.75
CA GLY A 45 5.82 -1.69 11.39
C GLY A 45 4.65 -1.10 10.61
N VAL A 46 4.74 -1.06 9.28
CA VAL A 46 3.65 -0.60 8.43
C VAL A 46 2.46 -1.56 8.52
N LEU A 47 2.70 -2.87 8.43
CA LEU A 47 1.65 -3.88 8.53
C LEU A 47 0.91 -3.80 9.87
N ASP A 48 1.65 -3.66 10.98
CA ASP A 48 1.04 -3.55 12.31
C ASP A 48 0.13 -2.33 12.41
N ARG A 49 0.56 -1.18 11.91
CA ARG A 49 -0.25 0.04 11.92
C ARG A 49 -1.50 -0.11 11.05
N LEU A 50 -1.37 -0.71 9.88
CA LEU A 50 -2.53 -0.93 9.01
C LEU A 50 -3.53 -1.89 9.64
N ARG A 51 -3.06 -2.90 10.36
CA ARG A 51 -3.95 -3.82 11.08
C ARG A 51 -4.67 -3.10 12.23
N GLU A 52 -3.97 -2.28 12.99
CA GLU A 52 -4.58 -1.49 14.06
C GLU A 52 -5.67 -0.57 13.56
N GLN A 53 -5.55 -0.09 12.32
CA GLN A 53 -6.52 0.77 11.68
C GLN A 53 -7.60 -0.01 10.92
N ASP A 54 -7.58 -1.34 10.98
CA ASP A 54 -8.50 -2.23 10.27
C ASP A 54 -8.49 -2.08 8.75
N LEU A 55 -7.37 -1.65 8.19
CA LEU A 55 -7.22 -1.50 6.74
C LEU A 55 -6.72 -2.78 6.07
N ILE A 56 -6.07 -3.64 6.84
CA ILE A 56 -5.70 -4.99 6.43
C ILE A 56 -6.02 -5.95 7.57
N GLU A 57 -6.09 -7.23 7.25
CA GLU A 57 -6.27 -8.27 8.25
C GLU A 57 -5.48 -9.51 7.87
N LEU A 58 -5.25 -10.38 8.85
CA LEU A 58 -4.60 -11.66 8.60
C LEU A 58 -5.58 -12.56 7.85
N ASP A 59 -5.15 -13.09 6.71
CA ASP A 59 -5.95 -14.01 5.90
C ASP A 59 -5.71 -15.46 6.31
N SER A 60 -4.45 -15.86 6.36
CA SER A 60 -4.08 -17.23 6.67
C SER A 60 -2.64 -17.31 7.14
N GLU A 61 -2.28 -18.47 7.66
CA GLU A 61 -0.91 -18.81 8.03
C GLU A 61 -0.58 -20.17 7.45
N GLU A 62 0.67 -20.35 7.02
CA GLU A 62 1.16 -21.65 6.60
C GLU A 62 2.60 -21.82 7.04
N THR A 63 3.04 -23.07 7.18
CA THR A 63 4.43 -23.37 7.48
C THR A 63 5.12 -23.82 6.21
N VAL A 64 6.17 -23.12 5.83
CA VAL A 64 6.97 -23.42 4.63
C VAL A 64 8.42 -23.61 5.07
N ASN A 65 8.96 -24.81 4.87
CA ASN A 65 10.33 -25.14 5.26
C ASN A 65 10.61 -24.84 6.74
N GLY A 66 9.65 -25.18 7.62
CA GLY A 66 9.79 -24.95 9.06
C GLY A 66 9.56 -23.53 9.53
N ARG A 67 9.24 -22.60 8.64
CA ARG A 67 8.99 -21.21 8.98
C ARG A 67 7.52 -20.86 8.83
N LEU A 68 6.99 -20.12 9.81
CA LEU A 68 5.64 -19.61 9.76
C LEU A 68 5.57 -18.46 8.76
N ARG A 69 4.62 -18.54 7.83
CA ARG A 69 4.37 -17.52 6.82
C ARG A 69 2.97 -16.99 7.00
N ARG A 70 2.84 -15.69 7.25
CA ARG A 70 1.54 -15.04 7.41
C ARG A 70 1.15 -14.32 6.13
N TYR A 71 -0.11 -14.55 5.72
CA TYR A 71 -0.70 -13.89 4.57
C TYR A 71 -1.69 -12.85 5.05
N TYR A 72 -1.60 -11.66 4.47
CA TYR A 72 -2.47 -10.53 4.78
C TYR A 72 -3.36 -10.23 3.60
N LYS A 73 -4.53 -9.67 3.88
CA LYS A 73 -5.44 -9.21 2.82
C LYS A 73 -5.95 -7.82 3.16
N ILE A 74 -6.33 -7.06 2.14
CA ILE A 74 -6.94 -5.75 2.30
C ILE A 74 -8.40 -5.92 2.76
N THR A 75 -8.86 -5.04 3.63
CA THR A 75 -10.26 -4.99 4.05
C THR A 75 -11.05 -4.04 3.16
N GLY A 76 -12.38 -4.04 3.29
CA GLY A 76 -13.22 -3.04 2.62
C GLY A 76 -12.82 -1.62 3.00
N ALA A 77 -12.52 -1.39 4.28
CA ALA A 77 -12.03 -0.09 4.75
C ALA A 77 -10.68 0.27 4.12
N GLY A 78 -9.80 -0.73 3.95
CA GLY A 78 -8.52 -0.54 3.28
C GLY A 78 -8.68 -0.15 1.82
N GLU A 79 -9.61 -0.79 1.11
CA GLU A 79 -9.91 -0.45 -0.28
C GLU A 79 -10.41 0.99 -0.39
N THR A 80 -11.32 1.40 0.48
CA THR A 80 -11.84 2.76 0.51
C THR A 80 -10.72 3.77 0.77
N ALA A 81 -9.86 3.49 1.77
CA ALA A 81 -8.74 4.37 2.10
C ALA A 81 -7.78 4.53 0.90
N ALA A 82 -7.47 3.43 0.21
CA ALA A 82 -6.59 3.48 -0.95
C ALA A 82 -7.21 4.27 -2.10
N ARG A 83 -8.51 4.07 -2.38
CA ARG A 83 -9.22 4.80 -3.43
C ARG A 83 -9.31 6.29 -3.13
N ASP A 84 -9.62 6.65 -1.89
CA ASP A 84 -9.72 8.04 -1.47
C ASP A 84 -8.38 8.76 -1.63
N GLU A 85 -7.30 8.09 -1.25
CA GLU A 85 -5.96 8.68 -1.40
C GLU A 85 -5.57 8.82 -2.87
N ALA A 86 -5.88 7.82 -3.70
CA ALA A 86 -5.62 7.88 -5.13
C ALA A 86 -6.38 9.04 -5.78
N THR A 87 -7.65 9.24 -5.41
CA THR A 87 -8.47 10.34 -5.91
C THR A 87 -7.88 11.69 -5.48
N ARG A 88 -7.46 11.80 -4.22
CA ARG A 88 -6.84 13.03 -3.69
C ARG A 88 -5.57 13.37 -4.44
N MET A 89 -4.70 12.38 -4.68
CA MET A 89 -3.44 12.58 -5.41
C MET A 89 -3.70 12.96 -6.86
N SER A 90 -4.66 12.32 -7.51
CA SER A 90 -5.04 12.62 -8.89
C SER A 90 -5.56 14.07 -9.01
N SER A 91 -6.42 14.49 -8.09
CA SER A 91 -6.95 15.85 -8.07
C SER A 91 -5.84 16.88 -7.83
N ALA A 92 -4.94 16.60 -6.90
CA ALA A 92 -3.81 17.47 -6.61
C ALA A 92 -2.88 17.60 -7.83
N ALA A 93 -2.63 16.49 -8.52
CA ALA A 93 -1.81 16.51 -9.73
C ALA A 93 -2.43 17.39 -10.82
N LYS A 94 -3.74 17.33 -10.99
CA LYS A 94 -4.47 18.13 -11.99
C LYS A 94 -4.35 19.63 -11.72
N VAL A 95 -4.30 20.03 -10.46
CA VAL A 95 -4.13 21.46 -10.11
C VAL A 95 -2.84 22.01 -10.72
N VAL A 96 -1.73 21.31 -10.51
CA VAL A 96 -0.43 21.75 -11.03
C VAL A 96 -0.41 21.74 -12.54
N THR A 97 -0.90 20.66 -13.15
CA THR A 97 -0.96 20.55 -14.61
C THR A 97 -1.78 21.67 -15.23
N ALA A 98 -2.92 22.01 -14.62
CA ALA A 98 -3.78 23.09 -15.10
C ALA A 98 -3.09 24.44 -14.99
N GLN A 99 -2.31 24.69 -13.93
CA GLN A 99 -1.55 25.95 -13.77
C GLN A 99 -0.53 26.12 -14.89
N PHE A 100 0.21 25.05 -15.23
CA PHE A 100 1.17 25.12 -16.32
C PHE A 100 0.50 25.38 -17.66
N LYS A 101 -0.63 24.76 -17.95
CA LYS A 101 -1.39 25.02 -19.18
C LYS A 101 -1.86 26.47 -19.25
N SER A 102 -2.31 27.03 -18.16
CA SER A 102 -2.77 28.42 -18.09
C SER A 102 -1.65 29.40 -18.41
N VAL A 103 -0.43 29.12 -17.94
CA VAL A 103 0.74 29.99 -18.15
C VAL A 103 1.24 29.90 -19.60
N THR A 104 1.15 28.73 -20.22
CA THR A 104 1.69 28.50 -21.57
C THR A 104 0.69 28.75 -22.69
N ALA A 105 -0.57 28.94 -22.35
CA ALA A 105 -1.65 29.15 -23.34
C ALA A 105 -1.62 30.54 -23.97
#